data_9c244036c75047a5ffaedc9c551f238d
#
_entry.id   9c244036c75047a5ffaedc9c551f238d
#
_cell.length_a   1.000
_cell.length_b   1.000
_cell.length_c   1.000
_cell.angle_alpha   90.00
_cell.angle_beta   90.00
_cell.angle_gamma   90.00
#
_symmetry.space_group_name_H-M   'P 1'
#
loop_
_entity.id
_entity.type
_entity.pdbx_description
1 polymer ?
#
loop_
_entity_poly.entity_id
_entity_poly.type
_entity_poly.pdbx_seq_one_letter_code
_entity_poly.pdbx_strand_id
1 'polypeptide(L)'
;KLRQTWLKDVGFHEAPHYLERMGLSELEDFLEVAADRIDYVKFTTPQVLYSPKEWLDKKIKLYKKYEIVPYLDHTYFKFAYKNNCVEHSIKHGKSVGFESMEFMNTGGEVSEKQWIYWRKLAKSVSIGFMYEHHPLRNWKPGSPDFPSSSEEILKTADPFLNDGADFVILDHEEFELQNENAKNVFDKVINNLGLENLCFEVTSPREGLKQWHKD
;
A
#
# COMPACT_ATOMS: atom_id res chain seq x y z
N LYS A 1 16.30 11.20 1.18
CA LYS A 1 15.38 11.57 0.11
C LYS A 1 14.16 12.27 0.71
N LEU A 2 13.79 13.42 0.15
CA LEU A 2 12.60 14.19 0.58
C LEU A 2 11.29 13.67 -0.06
N ARG A 3 11.37 12.75 -1.02
CA ARG A 3 10.24 12.16 -1.74
C ARG A 3 10.49 10.69 -1.97
N GLN A 4 9.45 9.90 -1.81
CA GLN A 4 9.45 8.47 -2.12
C GLN A 4 8.46 8.22 -3.24
N THR A 5 8.84 7.42 -4.19
CA THR A 5 8.00 7.05 -5.32
C THR A 5 7.71 5.55 -5.25
N TRP A 6 6.46 5.21 -5.43
CA TRP A 6 5.94 3.86 -5.33
C TRP A 6 5.34 3.43 -6.65
N LEU A 7 5.65 2.22 -7.05
CA LEU A 7 5.12 1.59 -8.25
C LEU A 7 4.12 0.50 -7.84
N LYS A 8 2.97 0.44 -8.49
CA LYS A 8 2.04 -0.70 -8.40
C LYS A 8 2.28 -1.62 -9.59
N ASP A 9 2.80 -2.82 -9.32
CA ASP A 9 2.98 -3.86 -10.34
C ASP A 9 1.81 -4.85 -10.27
N VAL A 10 0.90 -4.75 -11.21
CA VAL A 10 -0.33 -5.54 -11.26
C VAL A 10 -0.14 -6.93 -11.88
N GLY A 11 0.97 -7.16 -12.57
CA GLY A 11 1.23 -8.44 -13.23
C GLY A 11 0.23 -8.77 -14.34
N PHE A 12 0.15 -10.06 -14.72
CA PHE A 12 -0.71 -10.53 -15.82
C PHE A 12 -2.14 -10.88 -15.41
N HIS A 13 -2.43 -10.94 -14.13
CA HIS A 13 -3.68 -11.49 -13.60
C HIS A 13 -4.76 -10.47 -13.32
N GLU A 14 -4.43 -9.19 -13.31
CA GLU A 14 -5.38 -8.12 -13.03
C GLU A 14 -5.87 -7.48 -14.33
N ALA A 15 -7.09 -7.82 -14.74
CA ALA A 15 -7.78 -7.19 -15.86
C ALA A 15 -8.54 -5.96 -15.35
N PRO A 16 -8.71 -4.91 -16.12
CA PRO A 16 -8.35 -4.69 -17.54
C PRO A 16 -7.02 -3.93 -17.74
N HIS A 17 -6.20 -3.79 -16.73
CA HIS A 17 -4.99 -2.94 -16.75
C HIS A 17 -3.84 -3.55 -17.54
N TYR A 18 -4.10 -3.95 -18.79
CA TYR A 18 -3.10 -4.63 -19.65
C TYR A 18 -1.88 -3.75 -19.98
N LEU A 19 -2.01 -2.44 -19.91
CA LEU A 19 -0.91 -1.50 -20.17
C LEU A 19 0.09 -1.43 -18.99
N GLU A 20 -0.31 -1.91 -17.83
CA GLU A 20 0.52 -1.90 -16.62
C GLU A 20 1.19 -3.27 -16.36
N ARG A 21 0.96 -4.23 -17.27
CA ARG A 21 1.53 -5.57 -17.15
C ARG A 21 2.96 -5.58 -17.63
N MET A 22 3.87 -5.96 -16.77
CA MET A 22 5.27 -6.10 -17.13
C MET A 22 5.74 -7.54 -16.95
N GLY A 23 6.17 -8.15 -18.04
CA GLY A 23 6.98 -9.36 -18.02
C GLY A 23 8.38 -9.09 -17.48
N LEU A 24 9.21 -10.10 -17.36
CA LEU A 24 10.56 -9.92 -16.80
C LEU A 24 11.45 -9.04 -17.67
N SER A 25 11.40 -9.21 -19.01
CA SER A 25 12.22 -8.42 -19.94
C SER A 25 11.75 -6.96 -19.99
N GLU A 26 10.43 -6.73 -20.07
CA GLU A 26 9.87 -5.38 -20.07
C GLU A 26 10.15 -4.66 -18.74
N LEU A 27 10.12 -5.39 -17.64
CA LEU A 27 10.49 -4.85 -16.34
C LEU A 27 11.97 -4.49 -16.29
N GLU A 28 12.87 -5.32 -16.80
CA GLU A 28 14.30 -5.03 -16.82
C GLU A 28 14.59 -3.76 -17.64
N ASP A 29 14.03 -3.65 -18.85
CA ASP A 29 14.12 -2.47 -19.70
C ASP A 29 13.57 -1.21 -18.99
N PHE A 30 12.43 -1.33 -18.32
CA PHE A 30 11.84 -0.23 -17.57
C PHE A 30 12.70 0.21 -16.39
N LEU A 31 13.28 -0.73 -15.64
CA LEU A 31 14.10 -0.44 -14.47
C LEU A 31 15.46 0.17 -14.84
N GLU A 32 16.01 -0.13 -16.03
CA GLU A 32 17.22 0.54 -16.51
C GLU A 32 17.05 2.06 -16.64
N VAL A 33 15.82 2.52 -16.87
CA VAL A 33 15.52 3.95 -17.08
C VAL A 33 14.93 4.60 -15.83
N ALA A 34 14.14 3.88 -15.04
CA ALA A 34 13.28 4.46 -14.02
C ALA A 34 13.64 4.09 -12.57
N ALA A 35 14.51 3.12 -12.36
CA ALA A 35 14.76 2.57 -11.02
C ALA A 35 15.26 3.59 -9.99
N ASP A 36 16.03 4.59 -10.41
CA ASP A 36 16.53 5.67 -9.56
C ASP A 36 15.42 6.56 -8.96
N ARG A 37 14.21 6.43 -9.47
CA ARG A 37 13.01 7.18 -9.06
C ARG A 37 12.02 6.35 -8.27
N ILE A 38 12.23 5.04 -8.14
CA ILE A 38 11.30 4.12 -7.48
C ILE A 38 11.95 3.60 -6.20
N ASP A 39 11.26 3.73 -5.08
CA ASP A 39 11.73 3.23 -3.79
C ASP A 39 10.98 1.94 -3.37
N TYR A 40 9.70 1.83 -3.72
CA TYR A 40 8.84 0.70 -3.33
C TYR A 40 8.06 0.17 -4.53
N VAL A 41 7.77 -1.13 -4.50
CA VAL A 41 6.87 -1.75 -5.49
C VAL A 41 5.80 -2.60 -4.80
N LYS A 42 4.53 -2.25 -5.04
CA LYS A 42 3.34 -2.98 -4.59
C LYS A 42 3.07 -4.17 -5.52
N PHE A 43 3.03 -5.36 -4.94
CA PHE A 43 2.61 -6.57 -5.66
C PHE A 43 1.17 -6.90 -5.35
N THR A 44 0.32 -6.96 -6.38
CA THR A 44 -1.08 -7.27 -6.20
C THR A 44 -1.32 -8.74 -5.83
N THR A 45 -2.39 -8.98 -5.11
CA THR A 45 -2.75 -10.32 -4.62
C THR A 45 -2.84 -11.39 -5.72
N PRO A 46 -3.48 -11.13 -6.89
CA PRO A 46 -3.52 -12.12 -7.97
C PRO A 46 -2.13 -12.49 -8.47
N GLN A 47 -1.21 -11.53 -8.56
CA GLN A 47 0.15 -11.80 -8.98
C GLN A 47 0.88 -12.73 -8.00
N VAL A 48 0.69 -12.51 -6.71
CA VAL A 48 1.33 -13.32 -5.65
C VAL A 48 0.76 -14.73 -5.60
N LEU A 49 -0.56 -14.89 -5.77
CA LEU A 49 -1.25 -16.18 -5.60
C LEU A 49 -1.18 -17.06 -6.84
N TYR A 50 -1.16 -16.48 -8.05
CA TYR A 50 -1.33 -17.23 -9.30
C TYR A 50 -0.08 -17.29 -10.17
N SER A 51 0.97 -16.49 -9.87
CA SER A 51 2.22 -16.63 -10.62
C SER A 51 2.99 -17.89 -10.21
N PRO A 52 3.66 -18.56 -11.16
CA PRO A 52 4.61 -19.61 -10.82
C PRO A 52 5.69 -19.08 -9.86
N LYS A 53 6.02 -19.89 -8.84
CA LYS A 53 6.96 -19.48 -7.78
C LYS A 53 8.30 -18.98 -8.33
N GLU A 54 8.87 -19.69 -9.30
CA GLU A 54 10.16 -19.34 -9.90
C GLU A 54 10.10 -18.02 -10.67
N TRP A 55 8.95 -17.71 -11.27
CA TRP A 55 8.76 -16.44 -11.97
C TRP A 55 8.63 -15.27 -10.98
N LEU A 56 7.83 -15.45 -9.92
CA LEU A 56 7.67 -14.46 -8.87
C LEU A 56 9.02 -14.17 -8.17
N ASP A 57 9.79 -15.20 -7.86
CA ASP A 57 11.11 -15.09 -7.26
C ASP A 57 12.09 -14.30 -8.16
N LYS A 58 12.09 -14.56 -9.47
CA LYS A 58 12.90 -13.78 -10.43
C LYS A 58 12.48 -12.31 -10.44
N LYS A 59 11.19 -12.04 -10.43
CA LYS A 59 10.66 -10.68 -10.48
C LYS A 59 11.01 -9.89 -9.21
N ILE A 60 10.84 -10.50 -8.04
CA ILE A 60 11.24 -9.90 -6.76
C ILE A 60 12.73 -9.62 -6.74
N LYS A 61 13.57 -10.57 -7.17
CA LYS A 61 15.03 -10.39 -7.26
C LYS A 61 15.42 -9.27 -8.20
N LEU A 62 14.69 -9.10 -9.30
CA LEU A 62 14.96 -8.03 -10.25
C LEU A 62 14.73 -6.65 -9.62
N TYR A 63 13.62 -6.44 -8.91
CA TYR A 63 13.39 -5.20 -8.16
C TYR A 63 14.48 -4.97 -7.09
N LYS A 64 14.83 -6.00 -6.34
CA LYS A 64 15.86 -5.90 -5.29
C LYS A 64 17.26 -5.62 -5.85
N LYS A 65 17.58 -6.08 -7.07
CA LYS A 65 18.82 -5.74 -7.78
C LYS A 65 18.97 -4.21 -7.95
N TYR A 66 17.86 -3.51 -8.09
CA TYR A 66 17.78 -2.05 -8.21
C TYR A 66 17.46 -1.34 -6.87
N GLU A 67 17.61 -2.02 -5.75
CA GLU A 67 17.36 -1.49 -4.40
C GLU A 67 15.91 -1.03 -4.15
N ILE A 68 14.96 -1.56 -4.94
CA ILE A 68 13.54 -1.28 -4.78
C ILE A 68 12.92 -2.31 -3.82
N VAL A 69 12.19 -1.83 -2.82
CA VAL A 69 11.56 -2.64 -1.76
C VAL A 69 10.26 -3.27 -2.27
N PRO A 70 10.20 -4.60 -2.48
CA PRO A 70 8.96 -5.26 -2.85
C PRO A 70 8.07 -5.49 -1.63
N TYR A 71 6.79 -5.15 -1.74
CA TYR A 71 5.84 -5.35 -0.65
C TYR A 71 4.48 -5.91 -1.12
N LEU A 72 3.77 -6.53 -0.17
CA LEU A 72 2.48 -7.16 -0.37
C LEU A 72 1.34 -6.17 -0.18
N ASP A 73 0.44 -6.14 -1.13
CA ASP A 73 -0.78 -5.33 -1.19
C ASP A 73 -1.77 -5.66 -0.05
N HIS A 74 -2.57 -4.69 0.37
CA HIS A 74 -3.59 -4.84 1.42
C HIS A 74 -4.63 -5.91 1.09
N THR A 75 -4.94 -6.15 -0.19
CA THR A 75 -5.89 -7.19 -0.59
C THR A 75 -5.36 -8.59 -0.28
N TYR A 76 -4.03 -8.77 -0.23
CA TYR A 76 -3.41 -10.00 0.23
C TYR A 76 -3.67 -10.22 1.73
N PHE A 77 -3.55 -9.16 2.54
CA PHE A 77 -3.93 -9.21 3.94
C PHE A 77 -5.42 -9.53 4.13
N LYS A 78 -6.31 -8.85 3.37
CA LYS A 78 -7.76 -9.14 3.42
C LYS A 78 -8.08 -10.58 3.05
N PHE A 79 -7.44 -11.12 2.02
CA PHE A 79 -7.56 -12.52 1.64
C PHE A 79 -7.13 -13.44 2.78
N ALA A 80 -5.98 -13.17 3.37
CA ALA A 80 -5.44 -13.94 4.48
C ALA A 80 -6.35 -13.88 5.72
N TYR A 81 -6.90 -12.71 6.02
CA TYR A 81 -7.84 -12.50 7.13
C TYR A 81 -9.12 -13.31 6.95
N LYS A 82 -9.75 -13.21 5.77
CA LYS A 82 -10.97 -13.97 5.45
C LYS A 82 -10.78 -15.49 5.50
N ASN A 83 -9.57 -15.96 5.25
CA ASN A 83 -9.23 -17.38 5.26
C ASN A 83 -8.57 -17.83 6.58
N ASN A 84 -8.54 -17.00 7.62
CA ASN A 84 -7.93 -17.29 8.91
C ASN A 84 -6.44 -17.73 8.82
N CYS A 85 -5.68 -17.17 7.88
CA CYS A 85 -4.28 -17.55 7.63
C CYS A 85 -3.28 -16.37 7.65
N VAL A 86 -3.60 -15.26 8.36
CA VAL A 86 -2.74 -14.06 8.42
C VAL A 86 -1.34 -14.38 8.92
N GLU A 87 -1.20 -15.18 9.97
CA GLU A 87 0.11 -15.60 10.48
C GLU A 87 0.93 -16.35 9.42
N HIS A 88 0.31 -17.30 8.72
CA HIS A 88 0.95 -18.02 7.62
C HIS A 88 1.36 -17.05 6.50
N SER A 89 0.50 -16.13 6.15
CA SER A 89 0.74 -15.15 5.08
C SER A 89 1.89 -14.19 5.38
N ILE A 90 2.05 -13.75 6.63
CA ILE A 90 3.19 -12.95 7.08
C ILE A 90 4.50 -13.76 6.89
N LYS A 91 4.55 -14.99 7.38
CA LYS A 91 5.71 -15.87 7.25
C LYS A 91 6.01 -16.23 5.79
N HIS A 92 4.97 -16.52 5.02
CA HIS A 92 5.09 -16.83 3.60
C HIS A 92 5.63 -15.64 2.81
N GLY A 93 5.09 -14.43 3.03
CA GLY A 93 5.58 -13.21 2.38
C GLY A 93 7.09 -13.04 2.57
N LYS A 94 7.58 -13.20 3.80
CA LYS A 94 9.02 -13.16 4.08
C LYS A 94 9.78 -14.26 3.35
N SER A 95 9.27 -15.50 3.33
CA SER A 95 9.93 -16.64 2.70
C SER A 95 10.05 -16.52 1.17
N VAL A 96 9.13 -15.79 0.54
CA VAL A 96 9.16 -15.51 -0.91
C VAL A 96 10.10 -14.36 -1.25
N GLY A 97 10.44 -13.51 -0.28
CA GLY A 97 11.41 -12.44 -0.45
C GLY A 97 10.82 -11.02 -0.37
N PHE A 98 9.56 -10.88 0.00
CA PHE A 98 8.98 -9.57 0.28
C PHE A 98 9.62 -8.96 1.52
N GLU A 99 9.75 -7.64 1.52
CA GLU A 99 10.40 -6.90 2.60
C GLU A 99 9.40 -6.16 3.50
N SER A 100 8.20 -5.88 2.98
CA SER A 100 7.10 -5.29 3.76
C SER A 100 5.74 -5.81 3.30
N MET A 101 4.70 -5.50 4.04
CA MET A 101 3.31 -5.81 3.69
C MET A 101 2.36 -4.74 4.22
N GLU A 102 1.27 -4.51 3.49
CA GLU A 102 0.19 -3.64 3.93
C GLU A 102 -0.77 -4.37 4.85
N PHE A 103 -1.08 -3.73 5.97
CA PHE A 103 -2.25 -4.02 6.77
C PHE A 103 -3.35 -2.99 6.48
N MET A 104 -4.58 -3.43 6.52
CA MET A 104 -5.72 -2.58 6.24
C MET A 104 -6.85 -2.85 7.23
N ASN A 105 -7.40 -1.79 7.81
CA ASN A 105 -8.61 -1.92 8.60
C ASN A 105 -9.84 -1.92 7.69
N THR A 106 -10.58 -3.01 7.72
CA THR A 106 -11.80 -3.20 6.92
C THR A 106 -13.06 -3.03 7.77
N GLY A 107 -13.22 -1.84 8.37
CA GLY A 107 -14.48 -1.54 9.05
C GLY A 107 -14.63 -2.08 10.49
N GLY A 108 -13.52 -2.23 11.20
CA GLY A 108 -13.56 -2.59 12.63
C GLY A 108 -13.69 -4.09 12.92
N GLU A 109 -13.54 -4.93 11.90
CA GLU A 109 -13.62 -6.40 12.06
C GLU A 109 -12.41 -6.97 12.80
N VAL A 110 -11.26 -6.30 12.73
CA VAL A 110 -10.01 -6.75 13.36
C VAL A 110 -9.88 -6.15 14.75
N SER A 111 -9.75 -6.99 15.75
CA SER A 111 -9.56 -6.53 17.13
C SER A 111 -8.15 -5.94 17.35
N GLU A 112 -8.03 -4.99 18.28
CA GLU A 112 -6.73 -4.41 18.65
C GLU A 112 -5.71 -5.48 19.08
N LYS A 113 -6.17 -6.51 19.80
CA LYS A 113 -5.33 -7.64 20.21
C LYS A 113 -4.73 -8.39 19.01
N GLN A 114 -5.50 -8.59 17.94
CA GLN A 114 -5.03 -9.21 16.70
C GLN A 114 -4.02 -8.31 15.99
N TRP A 115 -4.31 -7.00 15.91
CA TRP A 115 -3.37 -6.03 15.33
C TRP A 115 -2.03 -6.04 16.03
N ILE A 116 -2.00 -5.96 17.37
CA ILE A 116 -0.77 -6.03 18.17
C ILE A 116 -0.02 -7.34 17.91
N TYR A 117 -0.73 -8.46 17.86
CA TYR A 117 -0.13 -9.77 17.61
C TYR A 117 0.54 -9.83 16.24
N TRP A 118 -0.13 -9.40 15.17
CA TRP A 118 0.42 -9.49 13.83
C TRP A 118 1.57 -8.51 13.58
N ARG A 119 1.51 -7.31 14.15
CA ARG A 119 2.65 -6.38 14.09
C ARG A 119 3.89 -6.96 14.80
N LYS A 120 3.71 -7.57 15.97
CA LYS A 120 4.80 -8.27 16.66
C LYS A 120 5.34 -9.44 15.86
N LEU A 121 4.46 -10.21 15.23
CA LEU A 121 4.87 -11.33 14.38
C LEU A 121 5.66 -10.84 13.18
N ALA A 122 5.20 -9.82 12.48
CA ALA A 122 5.91 -9.22 11.35
C ALA A 122 7.35 -8.82 11.74
N LYS A 123 7.50 -8.12 12.86
CA LYS A 123 8.82 -7.78 13.42
C LYS A 123 9.66 -9.01 13.71
N SER A 124 9.07 -10.05 14.31
CA SER A 124 9.81 -11.27 14.71
C SER A 124 10.39 -12.05 13.52
N VAL A 125 9.77 -11.95 12.37
CA VAL A 125 10.25 -12.56 11.12
C VAL A 125 10.98 -11.56 10.22
N SER A 126 11.21 -10.34 10.69
CA SER A 126 11.91 -9.28 9.96
C SER A 126 11.27 -8.93 8.61
N ILE A 127 9.94 -8.84 8.58
CA ILE A 127 9.19 -8.21 7.50
C ILE A 127 8.64 -6.88 8.01
N GLY A 128 8.83 -5.80 7.25
CA GLY A 128 8.24 -4.50 7.52
C GLY A 128 6.72 -4.53 7.38
N PHE A 129 6.06 -3.50 7.84
CA PHE A 129 4.62 -3.36 7.63
C PHE A 129 4.24 -1.90 7.46
N MET A 130 3.17 -1.71 6.72
CA MET A 130 2.53 -0.44 6.44
C MET A 130 1.07 -0.52 6.85
N TYR A 131 0.45 0.60 7.10
CA TYR A 131 -0.97 0.67 7.38
C TYR A 131 -1.67 1.48 6.32
N GLU A 132 -2.61 0.87 5.59
CA GLU A 132 -3.47 1.57 4.66
C GLU A 132 -4.78 1.94 5.36
N HIS A 133 -5.05 3.24 5.41
CA HIS A 133 -6.28 3.77 6.00
C HIS A 133 -7.41 3.70 4.98
N HIS A 134 -8.52 3.12 5.42
CA HIS A 134 -9.78 3.19 4.69
C HIS A 134 -10.88 3.77 5.58
N PRO A 135 -11.81 4.53 4.99
CA PRO A 135 -12.95 5.06 5.73
C PRO A 135 -13.73 3.94 6.41
N LEU A 136 -14.05 4.12 7.70
CA LEU A 136 -14.84 3.16 8.47
C LEU A 136 -16.34 3.19 8.12
N ARG A 137 -16.75 4.05 7.19
CA ARG A 137 -18.14 4.28 6.79
C ARG A 137 -18.43 3.70 5.42
N ASN A 138 -19.71 3.50 5.14
CA ASN A 138 -20.22 3.25 3.78
C ASN A 138 -20.18 4.54 2.94
N TRP A 139 -19.01 5.17 2.87
CA TRP A 139 -18.79 6.33 2.01
C TRP A 139 -18.88 5.90 0.54
N LYS A 140 -19.41 6.78 -0.30
CA LYS A 140 -19.46 6.56 -1.74
C LYS A 140 -18.72 7.68 -2.44
N PRO A 141 -17.92 7.38 -3.47
CA PRO A 141 -17.30 8.38 -4.32
C PRO A 141 -18.32 9.41 -4.81
N GLY A 142 -17.95 10.70 -4.74
CA GLY A 142 -18.85 11.81 -5.06
C GLY A 142 -19.78 12.25 -3.93
N SER A 143 -19.65 11.69 -2.73
CA SER A 143 -20.30 12.24 -1.54
C SER A 143 -19.74 13.64 -1.21
N PRO A 144 -20.58 14.61 -0.78
CA PRO A 144 -20.11 15.94 -0.40
C PRO A 144 -19.29 15.96 0.89
N ASP A 145 -19.36 14.88 1.68
CA ASP A 145 -18.65 14.77 2.94
C ASP A 145 -17.31 14.08 2.74
N PHE A 146 -16.28 14.59 3.43
CA PHE A 146 -14.99 13.90 3.44
C PHE A 146 -15.14 12.54 4.13
N PRO A 147 -14.55 11.47 3.57
CA PRO A 147 -14.81 10.09 4.04
C PRO A 147 -14.34 9.83 5.46
N SER A 148 -13.27 10.48 5.92
CA SER A 148 -12.72 10.32 7.26
C SER A 148 -12.41 11.66 7.91
N SER A 149 -12.59 11.75 9.23
CA SER A 149 -12.06 12.87 10.00
C SER A 149 -10.57 12.70 10.28
N SER A 150 -9.86 13.81 10.53
CA SER A 150 -8.46 13.72 10.95
C SER A 150 -8.29 12.88 12.23
N GLU A 151 -9.23 12.95 13.14
CA GLU A 151 -9.23 12.19 14.39
C GLU A 151 -9.40 10.67 14.14
N GLU A 152 -10.22 10.27 13.17
CA GLU A 152 -10.35 8.87 12.77
C GLU A 152 -9.05 8.34 12.15
N ILE A 153 -8.45 9.12 11.25
CA ILE A 153 -7.17 8.75 10.63
C ILE A 153 -6.09 8.61 11.70
N LEU A 154 -5.91 9.64 12.53
CA LEU A 154 -4.88 9.65 13.58
C LEU A 154 -5.07 8.51 14.57
N LYS A 155 -6.29 8.28 15.05
CA LYS A 155 -6.60 7.21 16.01
C LYS A 155 -6.22 5.82 15.49
N THR A 156 -6.34 5.60 14.17
CA THR A 156 -6.01 4.29 13.59
C THR A 156 -4.54 4.20 13.15
N ALA A 157 -3.93 5.29 12.71
CA ALA A 157 -2.57 5.35 12.20
C ALA A 157 -1.50 5.37 13.30
N ASP A 158 -1.71 6.16 14.37
CA ASP A 158 -0.74 6.31 15.46
C ASP A 158 -0.25 4.98 16.07
N PRO A 159 -1.12 4.01 16.37
CA PRO A 159 -0.65 2.73 16.92
C PRO A 159 0.26 1.96 15.97
N PHE A 160 0.08 2.09 14.66
CA PHE A 160 0.94 1.44 13.68
C PHE A 160 2.30 2.12 13.59
N LEU A 161 2.34 3.45 13.53
CA LEU A 161 3.60 4.20 13.51
C LEU A 161 4.39 4.01 14.81
N ASN A 162 3.72 4.06 15.96
CA ASN A 162 4.34 3.82 17.26
C ASN A 162 4.93 2.42 17.41
N ASP A 163 4.34 1.44 16.73
CA ASP A 163 4.87 0.08 16.64
C ASP A 163 5.89 -0.09 15.51
N GLY A 164 6.25 0.99 14.79
CA GLY A 164 7.31 1.00 13.77
C GLY A 164 6.83 0.54 12.40
N ALA A 165 5.60 0.91 12.01
CA ALA A 165 5.20 0.83 10.62
C ALA A 165 6.11 1.71 9.75
N ASP A 166 6.40 1.25 8.55
CA ASP A 166 7.22 2.00 7.61
C ASP A 166 6.49 3.28 7.17
N PHE A 167 5.19 3.17 6.88
CA PHE A 167 4.32 4.27 6.45
C PHE A 167 2.86 4.03 6.82
N VAL A 168 2.11 5.13 6.78
CA VAL A 168 0.65 5.16 6.68
C VAL A 168 0.29 5.54 5.25
N ILE A 169 -0.53 4.72 4.61
CA ILE A 169 -1.00 4.93 3.24
C ILE A 169 -2.41 5.51 3.32
N LEU A 170 -2.63 6.62 2.62
CA LEU A 170 -3.95 7.21 2.43
C LEU A 170 -4.40 6.92 1.00
N ASP A 171 -5.55 6.27 0.86
CA ASP A 171 -6.09 5.87 -0.43
C ASP A 171 -6.55 7.10 -1.24
N HIS A 172 -6.52 6.97 -2.57
CA HIS A 172 -6.96 8.00 -3.52
C HIS A 172 -8.38 8.49 -3.26
N GLU A 173 -9.27 7.65 -2.76
CA GLU A 173 -10.64 8.03 -2.40
C GLU A 173 -10.69 9.18 -1.39
N GLU A 174 -9.66 9.30 -0.54
CA GLU A 174 -9.51 10.38 0.42
C GLU A 174 -9.16 11.72 -0.27
N PHE A 175 -8.68 11.69 -1.51
CA PHE A 175 -8.22 12.88 -2.27
C PHE A 175 -9.19 13.35 -3.35
N GLU A 176 -10.16 12.53 -3.75
CA GLU A 176 -11.10 12.90 -4.81
C GLU A 176 -12.04 14.04 -4.41
N LEU A 177 -12.12 14.35 -3.14
CA LEU A 177 -12.92 15.47 -2.64
C LEU A 177 -12.07 16.73 -2.51
N GLN A 178 -12.01 17.50 -3.58
CA GLN A 178 -11.41 18.84 -3.59
C GLN A 178 -12.35 19.83 -2.90
N ASN A 179 -12.37 19.82 -1.58
CA ASN A 179 -13.08 20.83 -0.79
C ASN A 179 -12.19 21.33 0.36
N GLU A 180 -12.53 22.46 0.95
CA GLU A 180 -11.79 23.04 2.06
C GLU A 180 -11.70 22.07 3.27
N ASN A 181 -12.69 21.23 3.47
CA ASN A 181 -12.69 20.25 4.55
C ASN A 181 -11.63 19.17 4.32
N ALA A 182 -11.46 18.67 3.08
CA ALA A 182 -10.41 17.73 2.74
C ALA A 182 -9.04 18.31 3.05
N LYS A 183 -8.77 19.54 2.58
CA LYS A 183 -7.51 20.23 2.85
C LYS A 183 -7.24 20.35 4.36
N ASN A 184 -8.23 20.79 5.14
CA ASN A 184 -8.09 20.91 6.60
C ASN A 184 -7.80 19.56 7.28
N VAL A 185 -8.40 18.46 6.80
CA VAL A 185 -8.12 17.12 7.31
C VAL A 185 -6.69 16.74 7.01
N PHE A 186 -6.22 16.92 5.76
CA PHE A 186 -4.84 16.63 5.37
C PHE A 186 -3.81 17.47 6.13
N ASP A 187 -4.02 18.77 6.23
CA ASP A 187 -3.11 19.64 6.98
C ASP A 187 -2.96 19.17 8.44
N LYS A 188 -4.06 18.76 9.08
CA LYS A 188 -4.01 18.21 10.43
C LYS A 188 -3.28 16.85 10.47
N VAL A 189 -3.56 15.95 9.54
CA VAL A 189 -2.90 14.64 9.48
C VAL A 189 -1.41 14.79 9.23
N ILE A 190 -1.01 15.60 8.25
CA ILE A 190 0.40 15.87 7.93
C ILE A 190 1.12 16.52 9.13
N ASN A 191 0.49 17.50 9.78
CA ASN A 191 1.10 18.17 10.93
C ASN A 191 1.27 17.27 12.15
N ASN A 192 0.46 16.22 12.30
CA ASN A 192 0.56 15.29 13.42
C ASN A 192 1.47 14.08 13.11
N LEU A 193 1.35 13.49 11.93
CA LEU A 193 2.08 12.27 11.58
C LEU A 193 3.45 12.55 10.95
N GLY A 194 3.63 13.74 10.34
CA GLY A 194 4.78 14.05 9.51
C GLY A 194 4.61 13.53 8.07
N LEU A 195 4.96 14.34 7.10
CA LEU A 195 4.86 13.98 5.67
C LEU A 195 5.76 12.78 5.32
N GLU A 196 6.87 12.63 6.00
CA GLU A 196 7.83 11.52 5.84
C GLU A 196 7.25 10.15 6.21
N ASN A 197 6.19 10.11 7.00
CA ASN A 197 5.49 8.90 7.44
C ASN A 197 4.24 8.60 6.61
N LEU A 198 3.96 9.40 5.58
CA LEU A 198 2.76 9.28 4.75
C LEU A 198 3.09 8.86 3.33
N CYS A 199 2.26 7.98 2.79
CA CYS A 199 2.21 7.66 1.38
C CYS A 199 0.80 7.94 0.86
N PHE A 200 0.71 8.59 -0.29
CA PHE A 200 -0.55 8.90 -0.93
C PHE A 200 -0.73 7.99 -2.14
N GLU A 201 -1.68 7.06 -2.07
CA GLU A 201 -1.97 6.21 -3.22
C GLU A 201 -2.78 7.00 -4.26
N VAL A 202 -2.21 7.13 -5.46
CA VAL A 202 -2.87 7.76 -6.60
C VAL A 202 -3.16 6.68 -7.61
N THR A 203 -4.42 6.36 -7.82
CA THR A 203 -4.80 5.42 -8.86
C THR A 203 -4.73 6.08 -10.23
N SER A 204 -4.46 5.23 -11.23
CA SER A 204 -4.30 5.47 -12.65
C SER A 204 -5.09 6.66 -13.24
N PRO A 205 -4.60 7.27 -14.36
CA PRO A 205 -5.01 8.58 -14.88
C PRO A 205 -6.40 8.60 -15.51
N ARG A 206 -7.42 8.18 -14.79
CA ARG A 206 -8.79 8.52 -15.11
C ARG A 206 -9.02 9.92 -14.56
N GLU A 207 -9.39 10.83 -15.42
CA GLU A 207 -9.87 12.21 -15.24
C GLU A 207 -9.39 13.04 -14.01
N GLY A 208 -9.20 12.48 -12.84
CA GLY A 208 -8.71 13.18 -11.65
C GLY A 208 -7.27 13.68 -11.74
N LEU A 209 -6.34 12.89 -12.28
CA LEU A 209 -4.92 13.29 -12.44
C LEU A 209 -4.71 14.43 -13.43
N LYS A 210 -5.66 14.70 -14.33
CA LYS A 210 -5.57 15.88 -15.21
C LYS A 210 -5.60 17.19 -14.45
N GLN A 211 -6.12 17.18 -13.24
CA GLN A 211 -6.22 18.37 -12.38
C GLN A 211 -4.98 18.54 -11.49
N TRP A 212 -4.38 17.46 -11.02
CA TRP A 212 -3.16 17.50 -10.19
C TRP A 212 -1.91 18.01 -10.92
N HIS A 213 -1.88 17.90 -12.25
CA HIS A 213 -0.80 18.41 -13.07
C HIS A 213 -0.97 19.89 -13.48
N LYS A 214 -2.03 20.54 -13.02
CA LYS A 214 -2.33 21.94 -13.39
C LYS A 214 -2.04 22.94 -12.28
N ASP A 215 -1.84 22.48 -11.06
CA ASP A 215 -1.49 23.26 -9.87
C ASP A 215 -0.07 22.91 -9.40
#